data_2b59a04303ae0737bb5b7c6f67491050
#
_entry.id   2b59a04303ae0737bb5b7c6f67491050
#
_cell.length_a   1.000
_cell.length_b   1.000
_cell.length_c   1.000
_cell.angle_alpha   90.00
_cell.angle_beta   90.00
_cell.angle_gamma   90.00
#
_symmetry.space_group_name_H-M   'P 1'
#
loop_
_entity.id
_entity.type
_entity.pdbx_description
1 polymer ?
#
loop_
_entity_poly.entity_id
_entity_poly.type
_entity_poly.pdbx_seq_one_letter_code
_entity_poly.pdbx_strand_id
1 'polypeptide(L)'
;LLNWAISYMLNQNKYTTPLMQRIGVGDEASEKFQRLYDLIKNNYSYLVSQSLKELKAELSQKKVALLDIPELDIELEVSRERFEEIIAPLLLKFSDSIGEVLNKSGMKASEIHLVIRTGGSSLIPAAKNILDAQFPDKVIEHDPFTSVAAGLAIAEYLNLGSLEIK
;
A
#
# COMPACT_ATOMS: atom_id res chain seq x y z
N LEU A 1 -1.33 4.25 12.41
CA LEU A 1 -0.68 3.11 13.12
C LEU A 1 0.41 2.42 12.27
N LEU A 2 0.34 2.51 10.95
CA LEU A 2 1.34 1.91 10.06
C LEU A 2 2.62 2.75 9.90
N ASN A 3 2.64 3.96 10.43
CA ASN A 3 3.87 4.73 10.55
C ASN A 3 4.52 4.35 11.88
N TRP A 4 5.66 3.66 11.84
CA TRP A 4 6.39 3.20 13.02
C TRP A 4 6.71 4.33 14.02
N ALA A 5 6.85 5.58 13.57
CA ALA A 5 7.01 6.75 14.43
C ALA A 5 5.77 7.03 15.30
N ILE A 6 4.57 6.65 14.83
CA ILE A 6 3.33 6.86 15.59
C ILE A 6 3.25 5.90 16.78
N SER A 7 3.74 4.67 16.68
CA SER A 7 3.68 3.72 17.81
C SER A 7 4.52 4.19 18.99
N TYR A 8 5.67 4.82 18.75
CA TYR A 8 6.45 5.46 19.81
C TYR A 8 5.67 6.58 20.50
N MET A 9 4.97 7.41 19.72
CA MET A 9 4.13 8.49 20.28
C MET A 9 2.93 7.96 21.07
N LEU A 10 2.37 6.81 20.66
CA LEU A 10 1.25 6.17 21.34
C LEU A 10 1.66 5.41 22.62
N ASN A 11 2.94 5.11 22.81
CA ASN A 11 3.45 4.45 24.02
C ASN A 11 3.58 5.45 25.21
N GLN A 12 2.59 6.31 25.38
CA GLN A 12 2.47 7.22 26.49
C GLN A 12 1.26 6.81 27.35
N ASN A 13 1.35 7.02 28.67
CA ASN A 13 0.29 6.62 29.61
C ASN A 13 -1.10 7.15 29.23
N LYS A 14 -1.17 8.35 28.63
CA LYS A 14 -2.45 8.93 28.20
C LYS A 14 -3.21 8.06 27.17
N TYR A 15 -2.49 7.23 26.40
CA TYR A 15 -3.08 6.32 25.43
C TYR A 15 -3.13 4.88 25.93
N THR A 16 -2.08 4.43 26.65
CA THR A 16 -1.99 3.05 27.13
C THR A 16 -2.88 2.79 28.35
N THR A 17 -3.07 3.76 29.23
CA THR A 17 -3.94 3.60 30.41
C THR A 17 -5.40 3.31 30.03
N PRO A 18 -6.06 4.02 29.11
CA PRO A 18 -7.41 3.67 28.66
C PRO A 18 -7.49 2.27 28.04
N LEU A 19 -6.45 1.83 27.32
CA LEU A 19 -6.39 0.46 26.76
C LEU A 19 -6.35 -0.57 27.88
N MET A 20 -5.51 -0.39 28.90
CA MET A 20 -5.42 -1.29 30.05
C MET A 20 -6.75 -1.38 30.80
N GLN A 21 -7.42 -0.23 31.00
CA GLN A 21 -8.75 -0.20 31.64
C GLN A 21 -9.76 -0.98 30.81
N ARG A 22 -9.74 -0.85 29.48
CA ARG A 22 -10.64 -1.56 28.57
C ARG A 22 -10.39 -3.06 28.55
N ILE A 23 -9.12 -3.47 28.60
CA ILE A 23 -8.70 -4.88 28.72
C ILE A 23 -9.23 -5.47 30.05
N GLY A 24 -9.15 -4.70 31.14
CA GLY A 24 -9.60 -5.13 32.46
C GLY A 24 -11.11 -5.43 32.59
N VAL A 25 -11.92 -5.05 31.60
CA VAL A 25 -13.36 -5.40 31.57
C VAL A 25 -13.58 -6.91 31.35
N GLY A 26 -12.66 -7.58 30.60
CA GLY A 26 -12.71 -9.02 30.41
C GLY A 26 -13.81 -9.53 29.47
N ASP A 27 -14.35 -8.66 28.61
CA ASP A 27 -15.33 -9.04 27.59
C ASP A 27 -14.67 -9.50 26.27
N GLU A 28 -15.47 -9.91 25.29
CA GLU A 28 -15.00 -10.38 23.96
C GLU A 28 -14.09 -9.36 23.24
N ALA A 29 -14.26 -8.08 23.48
CA ALA A 29 -13.42 -7.05 22.88
C ALA A 29 -12.06 -6.90 23.58
N SER A 30 -11.92 -7.41 24.80
CA SER A 30 -10.68 -7.27 25.60
C SER A 30 -9.47 -7.86 24.90
N GLU A 31 -9.61 -8.98 24.19
CA GLU A 31 -8.52 -9.58 23.39
C GLU A 31 -8.03 -8.66 22.26
N LYS A 32 -8.96 -8.01 21.56
CA LYS A 32 -8.61 -7.04 20.49
C LYS A 32 -7.86 -5.84 21.04
N PHE A 33 -8.26 -5.36 22.23
CA PHE A 33 -7.57 -4.28 22.91
C PHE A 33 -6.22 -4.72 23.46
N GLN A 34 -6.09 -5.98 23.88
CA GLN A 34 -4.79 -6.55 24.29
C GLN A 34 -3.81 -6.56 23.12
N ARG A 35 -4.22 -7.07 21.95
CA ARG A 35 -3.38 -7.05 20.73
C ARG A 35 -2.95 -5.64 20.34
N LEU A 36 -3.85 -4.66 20.45
CA LEU A 36 -3.51 -3.24 20.20
C LEU A 36 -2.51 -2.70 21.23
N TYR A 37 -2.68 -3.06 22.50
CA TYR A 37 -1.74 -2.68 23.56
C TYR A 37 -0.35 -3.29 23.31
N ASP A 38 -0.27 -4.58 22.99
CA ASP A 38 0.95 -5.30 22.69
C ASP A 38 1.66 -4.74 21.46
N LEU A 39 0.93 -4.41 20.40
CA LEU A 39 1.44 -3.73 19.22
C LEU A 39 2.16 -2.43 19.59
N ILE A 40 1.53 -1.60 20.43
CA ILE A 40 2.09 -0.30 20.84
C ILE A 40 3.27 -0.52 21.80
N LYS A 41 3.09 -1.35 22.81
CA LYS A 41 4.04 -1.54 23.91
C LYS A 41 5.35 -2.17 23.45
N ASN A 42 5.25 -3.16 22.58
CA ASN A 42 6.39 -3.92 22.05
C ASN A 42 6.92 -3.36 20.72
N ASN A 43 6.34 -2.24 20.25
CA ASN A 43 6.73 -1.57 19.00
C ASN A 43 6.65 -2.48 17.75
N TYR A 44 5.61 -3.32 17.65
CA TYR A 44 5.41 -4.25 16.54
C TYR A 44 4.90 -3.60 15.24
N SER A 45 4.83 -2.26 15.17
CA SER A 45 4.31 -1.56 13.99
C SER A 45 5.10 -1.85 12.72
N TYR A 46 6.42 -2.03 12.82
CA TYR A 46 7.24 -2.41 11.67
C TYR A 46 6.92 -3.83 11.21
N LEU A 47 6.81 -4.78 12.15
CA LEU A 47 6.45 -6.16 11.88
C LEU A 47 5.10 -6.24 11.15
N VAL A 48 4.05 -5.61 11.70
CA VAL A 48 2.73 -5.55 11.07
C VAL A 48 2.79 -4.93 9.67
N SER A 49 3.58 -3.85 9.50
CA SER A 49 3.75 -3.22 8.19
C SER A 49 4.39 -4.16 7.17
N GLN A 50 5.38 -4.96 7.58
CA GLN A 50 6.03 -5.94 6.72
C GLN A 50 5.08 -7.08 6.36
N SER A 51 4.40 -7.68 7.33
CA SER A 51 3.41 -8.75 7.08
C SER A 51 2.30 -8.29 6.12
N LEU A 52 1.83 -7.04 6.26
CA LEU A 52 0.85 -6.46 5.33
C LEU A 52 1.43 -6.20 3.93
N LYS A 53 2.71 -5.90 3.79
CA LYS A 53 3.35 -5.78 2.47
C LYS A 53 3.46 -7.13 1.79
N GLU A 54 3.85 -8.16 2.54
CA GLU A 54 3.93 -9.53 2.05
C GLU A 54 2.57 -10.06 1.64
N LEU A 55 1.54 -9.87 2.49
CA LEU A 55 0.15 -10.19 2.16
C LEU A 55 -0.30 -9.55 0.83
N LYS A 56 -0.03 -8.25 0.64
CA LYS A 56 -0.37 -7.54 -0.61
C LYS A 56 0.37 -8.09 -1.83
N ALA A 57 1.65 -8.44 -1.65
CA ALA A 57 2.45 -9.04 -2.72
C ALA A 57 1.89 -10.42 -3.10
N GLU A 58 1.53 -11.25 -2.11
CA GLU A 58 0.89 -12.54 -2.37
C GLU A 58 -0.47 -12.38 -3.05
N LEU A 59 -1.33 -11.47 -2.58
CA LEU A 59 -2.64 -11.21 -3.17
C LEU A 59 -2.57 -10.64 -4.58
N SER A 60 -1.43 -10.09 -5.02
CA SER A 60 -1.25 -9.72 -6.43
C SER A 60 -1.14 -10.94 -7.36
N GLN A 61 -0.72 -12.08 -6.83
CA GLN A 61 -0.50 -13.33 -7.58
C GLN A 61 -1.54 -14.41 -7.26
N LYS A 62 -1.94 -14.53 -5.98
CA LYS A 62 -2.87 -15.54 -5.47
C LYS A 62 -4.25 -14.95 -5.22
N LYS A 63 -5.29 -15.79 -5.25
CA LYS A 63 -6.66 -15.38 -4.89
C LYS A 63 -6.87 -15.28 -3.38
N VAL A 64 -6.06 -15.99 -2.60
CA VAL A 64 -6.12 -16.05 -1.15
C VAL A 64 -4.69 -16.05 -0.62
N ALA A 65 -4.47 -15.36 0.48
CA ALA A 65 -3.21 -15.34 1.22
C ALA A 65 -3.46 -15.31 2.73
N LEU A 66 -2.48 -15.75 3.50
CA LEU A 66 -2.54 -15.79 4.96
C LEU A 66 -1.79 -14.59 5.55
N LEU A 67 -2.46 -13.83 6.39
CA LEU A 67 -1.82 -12.86 7.28
C LEU A 67 -1.53 -13.57 8.60
N ASP A 68 -0.26 -13.88 8.84
CA ASP A 68 0.21 -14.50 10.07
C ASP A 68 1.14 -13.55 10.82
N ILE A 69 0.77 -13.22 12.07
CA ILE A 69 1.56 -12.37 12.97
C ILE A 69 1.52 -13.01 14.36
N PRO A 70 2.37 -14.02 14.61
CA PRO A 70 2.35 -14.79 15.85
C PRO A 70 2.52 -13.93 17.11
N GLU A 71 3.31 -12.85 17.04
CA GLU A 71 3.55 -11.92 18.15
C GLU A 71 2.29 -11.22 18.64
N LEU A 72 1.24 -11.19 17.81
CA LEU A 72 -0.05 -10.58 18.12
C LEU A 72 -1.19 -11.61 18.13
N ASP A 73 -0.86 -12.90 18.03
CA ASP A 73 -1.87 -13.96 17.90
C ASP A 73 -2.89 -13.63 16.80
N ILE A 74 -2.38 -13.26 15.62
CA ILE A 74 -3.19 -12.96 14.44
C ILE A 74 -2.87 -14.00 13.38
N GLU A 75 -3.86 -14.80 13.02
CA GLU A 75 -3.87 -15.67 11.85
C GLU A 75 -5.18 -15.39 11.09
N LEU A 76 -5.07 -14.86 9.89
CA LEU A 76 -6.23 -14.43 9.10
C LEU A 76 -6.05 -14.77 7.63
N GLU A 77 -6.91 -15.63 7.10
CA GLU A 77 -7.03 -15.84 5.67
C GLU A 77 -7.75 -14.64 5.01
N VAL A 78 -7.12 -14.06 4.00
CA VAL A 78 -7.64 -12.89 3.27
C VAL A 78 -7.79 -13.25 1.80
N SER A 79 -8.97 -13.07 1.25
CA SER A 79 -9.17 -13.20 -0.18
C SER A 79 -8.80 -11.90 -0.92
N ARG A 80 -8.43 -12.03 -2.20
CA ARG A 80 -8.17 -10.88 -3.08
C ARG A 80 -9.41 -10.00 -3.19
N GLU A 81 -10.59 -10.60 -3.32
CA GLU A 81 -11.86 -9.87 -3.40
C GLU A 81 -12.05 -9.00 -2.15
N ARG A 82 -11.81 -9.57 -0.97
CA ARG A 82 -11.93 -8.81 0.28
C ARG A 82 -10.91 -7.68 0.38
N PHE A 83 -9.70 -7.92 -0.07
CA PHE A 83 -8.67 -6.88 -0.15
C PHE A 83 -9.08 -5.75 -1.12
N GLU A 84 -9.57 -6.10 -2.31
CA GLU A 84 -10.00 -5.13 -3.32
C GLU A 84 -11.23 -4.32 -2.85
N GLU A 85 -12.17 -4.93 -2.12
CA GLU A 85 -13.26 -4.20 -1.45
C GLU A 85 -12.73 -3.14 -0.47
N ILE A 86 -11.75 -3.51 0.36
CA ILE A 86 -11.16 -2.59 1.35
C ILE A 86 -10.49 -1.40 0.66
N ILE A 87 -9.81 -1.62 -0.45
CA ILE A 87 -9.10 -0.57 -1.19
C ILE A 87 -9.95 0.12 -2.25
N ALA A 88 -11.20 -0.28 -2.47
CA ALA A 88 -12.08 0.29 -3.50
C ALA A 88 -12.15 1.83 -3.49
N PRO A 89 -12.23 2.52 -2.33
CA PRO A 89 -12.20 3.99 -2.31
C PRO A 89 -10.87 4.58 -2.82
N LEU A 90 -9.76 3.86 -2.68
CA LEU A 90 -8.45 4.27 -3.20
C LEU A 90 -8.36 4.03 -4.71
N LEU A 91 -8.95 2.94 -5.19
CA LEU A 91 -9.03 2.64 -6.62
C LEU A 91 -9.88 3.67 -7.37
N LEU A 92 -10.97 4.15 -6.77
CA LEU A 92 -11.75 5.27 -7.33
C LEU A 92 -10.91 6.54 -7.43
N LYS A 93 -10.23 6.93 -6.34
CA LYS A 93 -9.34 8.10 -6.36
C LYS A 93 -8.22 7.96 -7.39
N PHE A 94 -7.69 6.76 -7.57
CA PHE A 94 -6.68 6.48 -8.59
C PHE A 94 -7.24 6.73 -10.00
N SER A 95 -8.43 6.20 -10.30
CA SER A 95 -9.11 6.43 -11.57
C SER A 95 -9.38 7.94 -11.81
N ASP A 96 -9.88 8.64 -10.80
CA ASP A 96 -10.15 10.09 -10.88
C ASP A 96 -8.87 10.87 -11.15
N SER A 97 -7.76 10.51 -10.49
CA SER A 97 -6.46 11.15 -10.69
C SER A 97 -5.94 11.01 -12.12
N ILE A 98 -6.19 9.87 -12.78
CA ILE A 98 -5.84 9.71 -14.20
C ILE A 98 -6.66 10.68 -15.05
N GLY A 99 -7.97 10.78 -14.81
CA GLY A 99 -8.85 11.75 -15.48
C GLY A 99 -8.39 13.20 -15.30
N GLU A 100 -8.00 13.56 -14.07
CA GLU A 100 -7.45 14.90 -13.80
C GLU A 100 -6.16 15.19 -14.55
N VAL A 101 -5.23 14.22 -14.63
CA VAL A 101 -3.96 14.37 -15.38
C VAL A 101 -4.23 14.57 -16.86
N LEU A 102 -5.13 13.77 -17.47
CA LEU A 102 -5.54 13.94 -18.86
C LEU A 102 -6.15 15.33 -19.10
N ASN A 103 -7.07 15.75 -18.22
CA ASN A 103 -7.70 17.07 -18.33
C ASN A 103 -6.67 18.21 -18.22
N LYS A 104 -5.76 18.15 -17.26
CA LYS A 104 -4.71 19.16 -17.06
C LYS A 104 -3.73 19.24 -18.23
N SER A 105 -3.42 18.09 -18.86
CA SER A 105 -2.54 18.05 -20.03
C SER A 105 -3.24 18.48 -21.34
N GLY A 106 -4.56 18.56 -21.36
CA GLY A 106 -5.35 18.78 -22.57
C GLY A 106 -5.34 17.58 -23.54
N MET A 107 -4.82 16.44 -23.12
CA MET A 107 -4.71 15.24 -23.95
C MET A 107 -5.89 14.28 -23.72
N LYS A 108 -6.27 13.60 -24.79
CA LYS A 108 -7.22 12.48 -24.72
C LYS A 108 -6.47 11.18 -24.44
N ALA A 109 -7.13 10.20 -23.81
CA ALA A 109 -6.55 8.87 -23.59
C ALA A 109 -6.10 8.18 -24.89
N SER A 110 -6.77 8.49 -26.02
CA SER A 110 -6.40 7.98 -27.35
C SER A 110 -5.04 8.49 -27.85
N GLU A 111 -4.62 9.66 -27.39
CA GLU A 111 -3.36 10.31 -27.78
C GLU A 111 -2.17 9.86 -26.94
N ILE A 112 -2.43 9.15 -25.83
CA ILE A 112 -1.37 8.51 -25.04
C ILE A 112 -0.87 7.28 -25.81
N HIS A 113 0.42 7.22 -26.07
CA HIS A 113 1.05 6.13 -26.81
C HIS A 113 1.45 4.96 -25.93
N LEU A 114 1.84 5.27 -24.69
CA LEU A 114 2.38 4.28 -23.76
C LEU A 114 2.07 4.65 -22.31
N VAL A 115 1.64 3.68 -21.52
CA VAL A 115 1.46 3.76 -20.07
C VAL A 115 2.40 2.76 -19.40
N ILE A 116 3.32 3.25 -18.60
CA ILE A 116 4.30 2.40 -17.92
C ILE A 116 3.86 2.23 -16.47
N ARG A 117 3.64 0.97 -16.07
CA ARG A 117 3.39 0.61 -14.66
C ARG A 117 4.69 0.31 -13.96
N THR A 118 4.92 0.94 -12.82
CA THR A 118 6.06 0.66 -11.95
C THR A 118 5.69 0.80 -10.48
N GLY A 119 6.49 0.22 -9.58
CA GLY A 119 6.26 0.20 -8.13
C GLY A 119 5.27 -0.89 -7.68
N GLY A 120 5.39 -1.31 -6.41
CA GLY A 120 4.66 -2.47 -5.88
C GLY A 120 3.13 -2.38 -5.97
N SER A 121 2.55 -1.18 -5.87
CA SER A 121 1.09 -0.99 -6.01
C SER A 121 0.58 -1.23 -7.43
N SER A 122 1.45 -1.12 -8.44
CA SER A 122 1.10 -1.39 -9.83
C SER A 122 0.84 -2.87 -10.11
N LEU A 123 1.26 -3.76 -9.20
CA LEU A 123 1.03 -5.19 -9.28
C LEU A 123 -0.39 -5.62 -8.84
N ILE A 124 -1.16 -4.72 -8.22
CA ILE A 124 -2.53 -4.99 -7.79
C ILE A 124 -3.41 -5.18 -9.04
N PRO A 125 -4.08 -6.34 -9.22
CA PRO A 125 -4.87 -6.62 -10.42
C PRO A 125 -5.96 -5.58 -10.70
N ALA A 126 -6.68 -5.12 -9.68
CA ALA A 126 -7.70 -4.09 -9.84
C ALA A 126 -7.13 -2.75 -10.34
N ALA A 127 -5.92 -2.35 -9.92
CA ALA A 127 -5.27 -1.15 -10.44
C ALA A 127 -4.85 -1.32 -11.90
N LYS A 128 -4.36 -2.52 -12.27
CA LYS A 128 -4.06 -2.87 -13.66
C LYS A 128 -5.31 -2.77 -14.52
N ASN A 129 -6.42 -3.36 -14.10
CA ASN A 129 -7.67 -3.36 -14.84
C ASN A 129 -8.19 -1.95 -15.12
N ILE A 130 -8.03 -1.02 -14.19
CA ILE A 130 -8.39 0.40 -14.39
C ILE A 130 -7.57 1.02 -15.53
N LEU A 131 -6.26 0.75 -15.56
CA LEU A 131 -5.39 1.26 -16.62
C LEU A 131 -5.71 0.62 -17.96
N ASP A 132 -5.87 -0.70 -18.01
CA ASP A 132 -6.19 -1.42 -19.24
C ASP A 132 -7.53 -0.96 -19.84
N ALA A 133 -8.53 -0.64 -18.99
CA ALA A 133 -9.82 -0.12 -19.44
C ALA A 133 -9.72 1.31 -20.01
N GLN A 134 -8.86 2.16 -19.47
CA GLN A 134 -8.66 3.52 -19.95
C GLN A 134 -7.70 3.64 -21.14
N PHE A 135 -6.71 2.74 -21.20
CA PHE A 135 -5.64 2.75 -22.21
C PHE A 135 -5.45 1.34 -22.84
N PRO A 136 -6.44 0.85 -23.60
CA PRO A 136 -6.37 -0.49 -24.19
C PRO A 136 -5.09 -0.69 -25.02
N ASP A 137 -4.40 -1.81 -24.81
CA ASP A 137 -3.19 -2.24 -25.52
C ASP A 137 -1.97 -1.30 -25.38
N LYS A 138 -2.03 -0.33 -24.45
CA LYS A 138 -0.96 0.65 -24.25
C LYS A 138 -0.23 0.50 -22.90
N VAL A 139 -0.72 -0.38 -22.03
CA VAL A 139 -0.18 -0.56 -20.68
C VAL A 139 0.90 -1.61 -20.67
N ILE A 140 2.13 -1.22 -20.33
CA ILE A 140 3.24 -2.14 -20.13
C ILE A 140 3.69 -2.12 -18.67
N GLU A 141 4.24 -3.23 -18.23
CA GLU A 141 4.92 -3.35 -16.94
C GLU A 141 6.42 -3.15 -17.14
N HIS A 142 6.99 -2.23 -16.38
CA HIS A 142 8.44 -2.14 -16.20
C HIS A 142 8.77 -2.66 -14.80
N ASP A 143 9.97 -3.22 -14.63
CA ASP A 143 10.39 -3.77 -13.34
C ASP A 143 10.01 -2.83 -12.18
N PRO A 144 9.11 -3.25 -11.27
CA PRO A 144 8.53 -2.37 -10.27
C PRO A 144 9.52 -1.94 -9.19
N PHE A 145 10.66 -2.61 -9.05
CA PHE A 145 11.61 -2.39 -7.97
C PHE A 145 12.90 -1.72 -8.43
N THR A 146 13.31 -1.91 -9.68
CA THR A 146 14.58 -1.39 -10.22
C THR A 146 14.43 -0.14 -11.07
N SER A 147 13.21 0.22 -11.48
CA SER A 147 12.93 1.35 -12.40
C SER A 147 13.58 2.66 -11.98
N VAL A 148 13.52 2.99 -10.68
CA VAL A 148 14.08 4.25 -10.16
C VAL A 148 15.61 4.22 -10.24
N ALA A 149 16.23 3.13 -9.79
CA ALA A 149 17.69 2.99 -9.82
C ALA A 149 18.21 2.97 -11.25
N ALA A 150 17.55 2.24 -12.16
CA ALA A 150 17.87 2.21 -13.56
C ALA A 150 17.73 3.59 -14.22
N GLY A 151 16.62 4.29 -13.92
CA GLY A 151 16.39 5.65 -14.42
C GLY A 151 17.46 6.64 -13.97
N LEU A 152 17.87 6.59 -12.71
CA LEU A 152 18.96 7.42 -12.18
C LEU A 152 20.30 7.10 -12.86
N ALA A 153 20.63 5.82 -13.04
CA ALA A 153 21.85 5.40 -13.74
C ALA A 153 21.87 5.85 -15.21
N ILE A 154 20.74 5.75 -15.91
CA ILE A 154 20.60 6.22 -17.28
C ILE A 154 20.72 7.75 -17.35
N ALA A 155 20.08 8.48 -16.43
CA ALA A 155 20.15 9.93 -16.39
C ALA A 155 21.58 10.43 -16.18
N GLU A 156 22.34 9.79 -15.28
CA GLU A 156 23.76 10.09 -15.06
C GLU A 156 24.61 9.75 -16.29
N TYR A 157 24.42 8.55 -16.84
CA TYR A 157 25.17 8.11 -18.05
C TYR A 157 24.96 9.05 -19.25
N LEU A 158 23.72 9.56 -19.41
CA LEU A 158 23.38 10.48 -20.49
C LEU A 158 23.59 11.97 -20.12
N ASN A 159 24.17 12.27 -18.96
CA ASN A 159 24.35 13.65 -18.44
C ASN A 159 23.03 14.47 -18.43
N LEU A 160 21.89 13.82 -18.16
CA LEU A 160 20.59 14.50 -18.11
C LEU A 160 20.39 15.33 -16.83
N GLY A 161 21.27 15.20 -15.83
CA GLY A 161 21.25 15.95 -14.57
C GLY A 161 21.56 17.45 -14.69
N SER A 162 21.98 17.91 -15.85
CA SER A 162 22.20 19.35 -16.16
C SER A 162 20.97 20.04 -16.75
N LEU A 163 19.84 19.34 -16.90
CA LEU A 163 18.58 19.99 -17.29
C LEU A 163 18.04 20.76 -16.06
N GLU A 164 18.30 22.07 -16.04
CA GLU A 164 17.68 22.98 -15.08
C GLU A 164 16.16 22.79 -15.15
N ILE A 165 15.58 22.34 -14.03
CA ILE A 165 14.13 22.32 -13.85
C ILE A 165 13.70 23.80 -13.76
N LYS A 166 13.19 24.33 -14.86
CA LYS A 166 12.54 25.64 -14.91
C LYS A 166 11.11 25.55 -14.38
#